data_f83bb941ba418fa38ccde56b8c3fcee3
#
_entry.id   f83bb941ba418fa38ccde56b8c3fcee3
#
_cell.length_a   1.000
_cell.length_b   1.000
_cell.length_c   1.000
_cell.angle_alpha   90.00
_cell.angle_beta   90.00
_cell.angle_gamma   90.00
#
_symmetry.space_group_name_H-M   'P 1'
#
loop_
_entity.id
_entity.type
_entity.pdbx_description
1 polymer ?
#
loop_
_entity_poly.entity_id
_entity_poly.type
_entity_poly.pdbx_seq_one_letter_code
_entity_poly.pdbx_strand_id
1 'polypeptide(L)'
;MDDDLEAIRARKRGELVQAIATTDSVVPMHLTDATLWDVVKGNPVVLVDFWAEWCGPCHRIAPTVAAVARDYAGRVTVGKLNIDENRRTAESFGIQSIPTLLVFKDGKLVDAVVGAVPRELLEQTLQRWV
;
A
#
# COMPACT_ATOMS: atom_id res chain seq x y z
N MET A 1 24.46 4.19 34.04
CA MET A 1 24.78 3.98 32.63
C MET A 1 25.11 5.32 32.00
N ASP A 2 26.17 5.37 31.26
CA ASP A 2 26.50 6.60 30.59
C ASP A 2 25.60 6.83 29.37
N ASP A 3 25.61 8.07 28.89
CA ASP A 3 24.74 8.48 27.78
C ASP A 3 25.09 7.77 26.48
N ASP A 4 26.38 7.43 26.28
CA ASP A 4 26.85 6.76 25.08
C ASP A 4 26.30 5.34 24.99
N LEU A 5 26.33 4.63 26.11
CA LEU A 5 25.82 3.26 26.18
C LEU A 5 24.30 3.27 26.02
N GLU A 6 23.63 4.25 26.60
CA GLU A 6 22.18 4.41 26.45
C GLU A 6 21.85 4.74 25.02
N ALA A 7 22.60 5.63 24.37
CA ALA A 7 22.37 5.97 22.96
C ALA A 7 22.62 4.77 22.06
N ILE A 8 23.64 3.95 22.34
CA ILE A 8 23.91 2.74 21.58
C ILE A 8 22.79 1.72 21.75
N ARG A 9 22.31 1.55 22.97
CA ARG A 9 21.18 0.65 23.25
C ARG A 9 19.91 1.13 22.58
N ALA A 10 19.65 2.42 22.65
CA ALA A 10 18.49 3.01 22.00
C ALA A 10 18.58 2.85 20.50
N ARG A 11 19.76 3.05 19.92
CA ARG A 11 19.99 2.87 18.49
C ARG A 11 19.82 1.42 18.08
N LYS A 12 20.46 0.49 18.79
CA LYS A 12 20.32 -0.95 18.50
C LYS A 12 18.90 -1.42 18.71
N ARG A 13 18.24 -0.93 19.75
CA ARG A 13 16.84 -1.23 19.99
C ARG A 13 15.97 -0.66 18.87
N GLY A 14 16.29 0.56 18.43
CA GLY A 14 15.63 1.20 17.32
C GLY A 14 15.85 0.45 16.02
N GLU A 15 17.07 0.00 15.76
CA GLU A 15 17.36 -0.81 14.57
C GLU A 15 16.64 -2.14 14.62
N LEU A 16 16.66 -2.81 15.76
CA LEU A 16 15.97 -4.08 15.94
C LEU A 16 14.45 -3.91 15.85
N VAL A 17 13.94 -2.91 16.55
CA VAL A 17 12.50 -2.60 16.50
C VAL A 17 12.11 -2.17 15.10
N GLN A 18 12.96 -1.42 14.42
CA GLN A 18 12.70 -1.00 13.05
C GLN A 18 12.75 -2.17 12.06
N ALA A 19 13.64 -3.12 12.27
CA ALA A 19 13.69 -4.35 11.48
C ALA A 19 12.45 -5.21 11.73
N ILE A 20 12.03 -5.34 12.98
CA ILE A 20 10.80 -6.04 13.36
C ILE A 20 9.61 -5.23 12.84
N ALA A 21 9.63 -3.92 13.01
CA ALA A 21 8.58 -3.03 12.57
C ALA A 21 8.46 -3.00 11.05
N THR A 22 9.55 -3.19 10.30
CA THR A 22 9.49 -3.34 8.84
C THR A 22 8.62 -4.51 8.47
N THR A 23 8.60 -5.56 9.30
CA THR A 23 7.76 -6.72 9.09
C THR A 23 6.34 -6.50 9.62
N ASP A 24 6.21 -5.96 10.85
CA ASP A 24 4.93 -5.89 11.55
C ASP A 24 4.21 -4.56 11.35
N SER A 25 4.94 -3.47 11.14
CA SER A 25 4.37 -2.13 10.99
C SER A 25 4.41 -1.59 9.58
N VAL A 26 4.80 -2.40 8.60
CA VAL A 26 4.60 -2.03 7.20
C VAL A 26 3.11 -1.96 6.95
N VAL A 27 2.65 -0.77 6.62
CA VAL A 27 1.25 -0.51 6.34
C VAL A 27 1.14 0.15 4.97
N PRO A 28 -0.01 0.01 4.30
CA PRO A 28 -0.23 0.75 3.06
C PRO A 28 -0.09 2.25 3.32
N MET A 29 0.65 2.94 2.45
CA MET A 29 0.84 4.38 2.59
C MET A 29 -0.41 5.13 2.14
N HIS A 30 -0.73 6.22 2.81
CA HIS A 30 -1.83 7.07 2.38
C HIS A 30 -1.38 7.91 1.19
N LEU A 31 -2.07 7.76 0.08
CA LEU A 31 -1.83 8.52 -1.14
C LEU A 31 -2.89 9.60 -1.29
N THR A 32 -2.52 10.68 -1.96
CA THR A 32 -3.40 11.81 -2.23
C THR A 32 -3.35 12.17 -3.70
N ASP A 33 -4.23 13.07 -4.12
CA ASP A 33 -4.17 13.64 -5.47
C ASP A 33 -2.78 14.23 -5.79
N ALA A 34 -2.12 14.78 -4.75
CA ALA A 34 -0.81 15.41 -4.92
C ALA A 34 0.35 14.41 -4.97
N THR A 35 0.23 13.25 -4.32
CA THR A 35 1.36 12.33 -4.13
C THR A 35 1.31 11.06 -4.97
N LEU A 36 0.15 10.71 -5.52
CA LEU A 36 -0.02 9.44 -6.24
C LEU A 36 1.03 9.24 -7.31
N TRP A 37 1.17 10.22 -8.22
CA TRP A 37 2.06 10.05 -9.37
C TRP A 37 3.53 10.01 -8.98
N ASP A 38 3.94 10.72 -7.94
CA ASP A 38 5.31 10.63 -7.44
C ASP A 38 5.63 9.22 -6.95
N VAL A 39 4.70 8.61 -6.25
CA VAL A 39 4.86 7.23 -5.74
C VAL A 39 4.83 6.23 -6.89
N VAL A 40 3.89 6.37 -7.81
CA VAL A 40 3.74 5.47 -8.96
C VAL A 40 4.99 5.51 -9.85
N LYS A 41 5.54 6.70 -10.09
CA LYS A 41 6.73 6.86 -10.93
C LYS A 41 8.01 6.47 -10.21
N GLY A 42 8.03 6.58 -8.89
CA GLY A 42 9.22 6.32 -8.08
C GLY A 42 9.43 4.88 -7.68
N ASN A 43 8.53 3.96 -8.05
CA ASN A 43 8.58 2.57 -7.62
C ASN A 43 8.23 1.64 -8.78
N PRO A 44 8.91 0.47 -8.90
CA PRO A 44 8.70 -0.44 -10.04
C PRO A 44 7.29 -1.00 -10.12
N VAL A 45 6.75 -1.46 -8.99
CA VAL A 45 5.38 -2.01 -8.92
C VAL A 45 4.64 -1.35 -7.78
N VAL A 46 3.48 -0.79 -8.09
CA VAL A 46 2.64 -0.11 -7.09
C VAL A 46 1.21 -0.65 -7.16
N LEU A 47 0.69 -1.03 -6.02
CA LEU A 47 -0.71 -1.40 -5.85
C LEU A 47 -1.42 -0.27 -5.11
N VAL A 48 -2.49 0.26 -5.68
CA VAL A 48 -3.26 1.33 -5.05
C VAL A 48 -4.69 0.86 -4.79
N ASP A 49 -5.10 0.89 -3.54
CA ASP A 49 -6.44 0.55 -3.08
C ASP A 49 -7.28 1.83 -2.99
N PHE A 50 -8.25 1.97 -3.87
CA PHE A 50 -9.21 3.07 -3.85
C PHE A 50 -10.36 2.68 -2.93
N TRP A 51 -10.56 3.46 -1.87
CA TRP A 51 -11.48 3.09 -0.79
C TRP A 51 -12.21 4.32 -0.23
N ALA A 52 -13.20 4.07 0.61
CA ALA A 52 -13.87 5.11 1.38
C ALA A 52 -14.26 4.58 2.76
N GLU A 53 -14.39 5.48 3.72
CA GLU A 53 -14.68 5.14 5.10
C GLU A 53 -16.03 4.41 5.24
N TRP A 54 -17.02 4.79 4.46
CA TRP A 54 -18.37 4.22 4.51
C TRP A 54 -18.50 2.87 3.79
N CYS A 55 -17.46 2.42 3.15
CA CYS A 55 -17.50 1.25 2.28
C CYS A 55 -17.20 -0.03 3.07
N GLY A 56 -18.22 -0.85 3.29
CA GLY A 56 -18.08 -2.14 3.99
C GLY A 56 -17.09 -3.09 3.33
N PRO A 57 -17.22 -3.36 2.02
CA PRO A 57 -16.27 -4.23 1.30
C PRO A 57 -14.83 -3.74 1.37
N CYS A 58 -14.63 -2.41 1.39
CA CYS A 58 -13.29 -1.84 1.55
C CYS A 58 -12.66 -2.23 2.88
N HIS A 59 -13.45 -2.22 3.95
CA HIS A 59 -12.98 -2.63 5.26
C HIS A 59 -12.74 -4.13 5.35
N ARG A 60 -13.51 -4.92 4.60
CA ARG A 60 -13.29 -6.39 4.56
C ARG A 60 -11.99 -6.77 3.87
N ILE A 61 -11.58 -6.05 2.83
CA ILE A 61 -10.33 -6.35 2.13
C ILE A 61 -9.12 -5.69 2.81
N ALA A 62 -9.32 -4.75 3.71
CA ALA A 62 -8.23 -4.02 4.35
C ALA A 62 -7.17 -4.92 4.99
N PRO A 63 -7.53 -5.99 5.74
CA PRO A 63 -6.51 -6.91 6.27
C PRO A 63 -5.69 -7.60 5.18
N THR A 64 -6.33 -7.96 4.06
CA THR A 64 -5.65 -8.56 2.92
C THR A 64 -4.65 -7.59 2.30
N VAL A 65 -5.05 -6.35 2.10
CA VAL A 65 -4.18 -5.30 1.55
C VAL A 65 -2.99 -5.06 2.49
N ALA A 66 -3.24 -5.01 3.80
CA ALA A 66 -2.19 -4.85 4.79
C ALA A 66 -1.20 -6.04 4.78
N ALA A 67 -1.72 -7.26 4.66
CA ALA A 67 -0.89 -8.46 4.58
C ALA A 67 -0.02 -8.46 3.31
N VAL A 68 -0.57 -8.06 2.19
CA VAL A 68 0.17 -7.94 0.93
C VAL A 68 1.26 -6.88 1.07
N ALA A 69 0.97 -5.75 1.71
CA ALA A 69 1.96 -4.70 1.95
C ALA A 69 3.17 -5.25 2.73
N ARG A 70 2.93 -6.08 3.74
CA ARG A 70 4.01 -6.70 4.52
C ARG A 70 4.76 -7.75 3.72
N ASP A 71 4.03 -8.66 3.08
CA ASP A 71 4.63 -9.84 2.46
C ASP A 71 5.36 -9.51 1.17
N TYR A 72 4.96 -8.43 0.50
CA TYR A 72 5.58 -7.97 -0.74
C TYR A 72 6.48 -6.76 -0.55
N ALA A 73 6.79 -6.39 0.70
CA ALA A 73 7.67 -5.26 0.99
C ALA A 73 9.00 -5.42 0.24
N GLY A 74 9.45 -4.36 -0.40
CA GLY A 74 10.64 -4.37 -1.26
C GLY A 74 10.39 -4.81 -2.69
N ARG A 75 9.24 -5.43 -2.99
CA ARG A 75 8.85 -5.84 -4.35
C ARG A 75 7.65 -5.07 -4.86
N VAL A 76 6.70 -4.77 -4.00
CA VAL A 76 5.50 -4.00 -4.32
C VAL A 76 5.33 -2.90 -3.29
N THR A 77 5.11 -1.70 -3.76
CA THR A 77 4.71 -0.57 -2.90
C THR A 77 3.20 -0.52 -2.87
N VAL A 78 2.62 -0.57 -1.68
CA VAL A 78 1.16 -0.60 -1.51
C VAL A 78 0.69 0.72 -0.94
N GLY A 79 -0.27 1.33 -1.61
CA GLY A 79 -0.89 2.57 -1.17
C GLY A 79 -2.40 2.46 -1.09
N LYS A 80 -3.00 3.35 -0.33
CA LYS A 80 -4.45 3.51 -0.20
C LYS A 80 -4.81 4.95 -0.52
N LEU A 81 -5.86 5.13 -1.29
CA LEU A 81 -6.33 6.46 -1.66
C LEU A 81 -7.82 6.56 -1.32
N ASN A 82 -8.15 7.47 -0.40
CA ASN A 82 -9.53 7.74 -0.02
C ASN A 82 -10.20 8.57 -1.10
N ILE A 83 -11.22 8.04 -1.75
CA ILE A 83 -11.85 8.70 -2.89
C ILE A 83 -12.64 9.94 -2.50
N ASP A 84 -13.13 10.02 -1.28
CA ASP A 84 -13.89 11.18 -0.82
C ASP A 84 -12.99 12.39 -0.59
N GLU A 85 -11.76 12.14 -0.18
CA GLU A 85 -10.76 13.19 0.06
C GLU A 85 -9.92 13.48 -1.18
N ASN A 86 -9.92 12.59 -2.18
CA ASN A 86 -9.06 12.66 -3.36
C ASN A 86 -9.85 12.34 -4.63
N ARG A 87 -10.86 13.12 -4.89
CA ARG A 87 -11.81 12.90 -6.00
C ARG A 87 -11.16 13.00 -7.36
N ARG A 88 -10.20 13.90 -7.51
CA ARG A 88 -9.56 14.13 -8.82
C ARG A 88 -8.92 12.87 -9.35
N THR A 89 -8.15 12.17 -8.52
CA THR A 89 -7.50 10.93 -8.92
C THR A 89 -8.53 9.85 -9.24
N ALA A 90 -9.52 9.67 -8.37
CA ALA A 90 -10.56 8.67 -8.58
C ALA A 90 -11.30 8.91 -9.90
N GLU A 91 -11.66 10.14 -10.17
CA GLU A 91 -12.33 10.51 -11.43
C GLU A 91 -11.44 10.29 -12.64
N SER A 92 -10.15 10.62 -12.54
CA SER A 92 -9.22 10.47 -13.65
C SER A 92 -9.03 9.01 -14.08
N PHE A 93 -9.17 8.06 -13.14
CA PHE A 93 -9.10 6.63 -13.46
C PHE A 93 -10.47 6.00 -13.70
N GLY A 94 -11.53 6.80 -13.65
CA GLY A 94 -12.89 6.28 -13.89
C GLY A 94 -13.36 5.31 -12.82
N ILE A 95 -12.96 5.51 -11.57
CA ILE A 95 -13.36 4.63 -10.47
C ILE A 95 -14.87 4.80 -10.22
N GLN A 96 -15.63 3.74 -10.45
CA GLN A 96 -17.09 3.75 -10.28
C GLN A 96 -17.55 2.90 -9.11
N SER A 97 -16.77 1.90 -8.74
CA SER A 97 -17.08 1.05 -7.60
C SER A 97 -15.84 0.84 -6.75
N ILE A 98 -16.04 0.63 -5.47
CA ILE A 98 -14.94 0.41 -4.52
C ILE A 98 -15.21 -0.82 -3.67
N PRO A 99 -14.17 -1.52 -3.22
CA PRO A 99 -12.78 -1.21 -3.49
C PRO A 99 -12.40 -1.50 -4.95
N THR A 100 -11.52 -0.68 -5.50
CA THR A 100 -10.84 -0.94 -6.76
C THR A 100 -9.35 -0.87 -6.47
N LEU A 101 -8.63 -1.90 -6.84
CA LEU A 101 -7.18 -1.95 -6.67
C LEU A 101 -6.53 -1.87 -8.05
N LEU A 102 -5.72 -0.85 -8.25
CA LEU A 102 -5.01 -0.64 -9.50
C LEU A 102 -3.56 -1.05 -9.34
N VAL A 103 -3.02 -1.73 -10.34
CA VAL A 103 -1.61 -2.13 -10.39
C VAL A 103 -0.88 -1.28 -11.42
N PHE A 104 0.20 -0.66 -10.98
CA PHE A 104 1.08 0.12 -11.84
C PHE A 104 2.43 -0.57 -11.94
N LYS A 105 2.96 -0.62 -13.15
CA LYS A 105 4.30 -1.17 -13.42
C LYS A 105 5.09 -0.13 -14.21
N ASP A 106 6.23 0.26 -13.66
CA ASP A 106 7.13 1.24 -14.29
C ASP A 106 6.39 2.53 -14.69
N GLY A 107 5.52 3.01 -13.81
CA GLY A 107 4.77 4.24 -13.97
C GLY A 107 3.50 4.12 -14.82
N LYS A 108 3.13 2.92 -15.25
CA LYS A 108 1.97 2.70 -16.12
C LYS A 108 0.94 1.81 -15.45
N LEU A 109 -0.33 2.15 -15.64
CA LEU A 109 -1.43 1.29 -15.20
C LEU A 109 -1.45 0.03 -16.07
N VAL A 110 -1.32 -1.14 -15.42
CA VAL A 110 -1.22 -2.42 -16.14
C VAL A 110 -2.32 -3.41 -15.78
N ASP A 111 -2.97 -3.24 -14.61
CA ASP A 111 -3.98 -4.20 -14.19
C ASP A 111 -4.93 -3.56 -13.17
N ALA A 112 -6.07 -4.21 -12.94
CA ALA A 112 -7.06 -3.74 -11.99
C ALA A 112 -7.81 -4.94 -11.39
N VAL A 113 -8.15 -4.81 -10.11
CA VAL A 113 -8.99 -5.76 -9.39
C VAL A 113 -10.14 -4.99 -8.77
N VAL A 114 -11.37 -5.38 -9.04
CA VAL A 114 -12.55 -4.70 -8.52
C VAL A 114 -13.25 -5.61 -7.51
N GLY A 115 -13.54 -5.05 -6.34
CA GLY A 115 -14.26 -5.74 -5.28
C GLY A 115 -13.36 -6.34 -4.21
N ALA A 116 -13.98 -6.80 -3.13
CA ALA A 116 -13.27 -7.42 -2.01
C ALA A 116 -12.95 -8.88 -2.35
N VAL A 117 -11.98 -9.08 -3.23
CA VAL A 117 -11.59 -10.39 -3.72
C VAL A 117 -10.79 -11.17 -2.69
N PRO A 118 -10.73 -12.51 -2.80
CA PRO A 118 -9.83 -13.31 -1.97
C PRO A 118 -8.37 -12.95 -2.20
N ARG A 119 -7.56 -13.14 -1.17
CA ARG A 119 -6.13 -12.83 -1.21
C ARG A 119 -5.42 -13.53 -2.38
N GLU A 120 -5.79 -14.79 -2.64
CA GLU A 120 -5.18 -15.60 -3.71
C GLU A 120 -5.33 -14.93 -5.07
N LEU A 121 -6.49 -14.33 -5.33
CA LEU A 121 -6.74 -13.65 -6.59
C LEU A 121 -5.90 -12.38 -6.71
N LEU A 122 -5.80 -11.62 -5.63
CA LEU A 122 -4.96 -10.43 -5.59
C LEU A 122 -3.49 -10.79 -5.79
N GLU A 123 -3.01 -11.83 -5.14
CA GLU A 123 -1.63 -12.26 -5.29
C GLU A 123 -1.36 -12.79 -6.70
N GLN A 124 -2.28 -13.54 -7.30
CA GLN A 124 -2.14 -13.99 -8.69
C GLN A 124 -2.00 -12.79 -9.64
N THR A 125 -2.78 -11.75 -9.40
CA THR A 125 -2.68 -10.53 -10.20
C THR A 125 -1.31 -9.89 -10.04
N LEU A 126 -0.83 -9.74 -8.82
CA LEU A 126 0.49 -9.15 -8.54
C LEU A 126 1.63 -9.98 -9.12
N GLN A 127 1.53 -11.30 -9.08
CA GLN A 127 2.57 -12.21 -9.58
C GLN A 127 2.87 -12.01 -11.06
N ARG A 128 1.93 -11.47 -11.82
CA ARG A 128 2.15 -11.16 -13.24
C ARG A 128 3.14 -10.01 -13.43
N TRP A 129 3.30 -9.17 -12.43
CA TRP A 129 4.01 -7.90 -12.59
C TRP A 129 5.26 -7.76 -11.72
N VAL A 130 5.44 -8.62 -10.74
CA VAL A 130 6.62 -8.61 -9.87
C VAL A 130 7.78 -9.42 -10.43
#